data_463f3b536b4c6e950e1b70428eaa8326
#
_entry.id   463f3b536b4c6e950e1b70428eaa8326
#
_cell.length_a   1.000
_cell.length_b   1.000
_cell.length_c   1.000
_cell.angle_alpha   90.00
_cell.angle_beta   90.00
_cell.angle_gamma   90.00
#
_symmetry.space_group_name_H-M   'P 1'
#
loop_
_entity.id
_entity.type
_entity.pdbx_description
1 polymer ?
#
loop_
_entity_poly.entity_id
_entity_poly.type
_entity_poly.pdbx_seq_one_letter_code
_entity_poly.pdbx_strand_id
1 'polypeptide(L)'
;MTLKIYQLPPHHDQLFMPYKEGCVNLDDYQLKYTGETDTWKLDDIYYRFQFPVDGFKGHSLSVSDIIELNGTKHYVDAIGYVKLTD
;
A
#
# COMPACT_ATOMS: atom_id res chain seq x y z
N MET A 1 12.85 2.80 -9.67
CA MET A 1 12.19 1.57 -9.21
C MET A 1 10.70 1.64 -9.50
N THR A 2 10.11 0.51 -9.88
CA THR A 2 8.67 0.45 -10.14
C THR A 2 7.90 0.50 -8.83
N LEU A 3 6.87 1.34 -8.79
CA LEU A 3 6.05 1.55 -7.61
C LEU A 3 4.58 1.33 -7.96
N LYS A 4 3.91 0.50 -7.17
CA LYS A 4 2.46 0.34 -7.27
C LYS A 4 1.85 0.45 -5.89
N ILE A 5 0.64 1.00 -5.83
CA ILE A 5 -0.10 1.11 -4.57
C ILE A 5 -1.46 0.46 -4.76
N TYR A 6 -1.82 -0.40 -3.82
CA TYR A 6 -3.09 -1.10 -3.80
C TYR A 6 -3.84 -0.74 -2.54
N GLN A 7 -5.14 -0.58 -2.67
CA GLN A 7 -6.00 -0.26 -1.53
C GLN A 7 -7.25 -1.13 -1.54
N LEU A 8 -7.77 -1.36 -0.34
CA LEU A 8 -9.03 -2.09 -0.19
C LEU A 8 -10.21 -1.18 -0.53
N PRO A 9 -11.33 -1.75 -1.01
CA PRO A 9 -12.53 -0.96 -1.28
C PRO A 9 -13.14 -0.43 0.02
N PRO A 10 -13.99 0.62 -0.08
CA PRO A 10 -14.71 1.12 1.09
C PRO A 10 -15.53 0.00 1.74
N HIS A 11 -15.62 0.03 3.06
CA HIS A 11 -16.39 -0.92 3.86
C HIS A 11 -15.82 -2.33 3.92
N HIS A 12 -14.61 -2.56 3.42
CA HIS A 12 -13.95 -3.85 3.60
C HIS A 12 -13.56 -4.02 5.07
N ASP A 13 -13.76 -5.23 5.61
CA ASP A 13 -13.52 -5.47 7.05
C ASP A 13 -12.08 -5.22 7.46
N GLN A 14 -11.12 -5.43 6.56
CA GLN A 14 -9.71 -5.24 6.85
C GLN A 14 -9.24 -3.79 6.66
N LEU A 15 -10.08 -2.92 6.09
CA LEU A 15 -9.70 -1.53 5.82
C LEU A 15 -9.31 -0.84 7.11
N PHE A 16 -8.11 -0.21 7.11
CA PHE A 16 -7.50 0.49 8.24
C PHE A 16 -7.15 -0.39 9.44
N MET A 17 -7.19 -1.71 9.26
CA MET A 17 -6.84 -2.64 10.34
C MET A 17 -5.36 -3.00 10.27
N PRO A 18 -4.71 -3.16 11.45
CA PRO A 18 -3.31 -3.59 11.47
C PRO A 18 -3.17 -5.01 10.93
N TYR A 19 -1.94 -5.35 10.58
CA TYR A 19 -1.63 -6.66 10.00
C TYR A 19 -1.91 -7.77 11.02
N LYS A 20 -2.49 -8.85 10.50
CA LYS A 20 -2.65 -10.10 11.22
C LYS A 20 -2.38 -11.22 10.22
N GLU A 21 -1.68 -12.26 10.65
CA GLU A 21 -1.38 -13.37 9.76
C GLU A 21 -2.65 -13.93 9.13
N GLY A 22 -2.62 -14.08 7.81
CA GLY A 22 -3.77 -14.57 7.05
C GLY A 22 -4.82 -13.50 6.72
N CYS A 23 -4.60 -12.22 7.11
CA CYS A 23 -5.59 -11.16 6.86
C CYS A 23 -5.60 -10.65 5.41
N VAL A 24 -4.56 -10.94 4.64
CA VAL A 24 -4.42 -10.36 3.30
C VAL A 24 -4.94 -11.33 2.25
N ASN A 25 -5.94 -10.88 1.50
CA ASN A 25 -6.38 -11.52 0.27
C ASN A 25 -6.14 -10.52 -0.87
N LEU A 26 -5.13 -10.78 -1.69
CA LEU A 26 -4.74 -9.86 -2.76
C LEU A 26 -5.85 -9.63 -3.77
N ASP A 27 -6.75 -10.59 -3.94
CA ASP A 27 -7.87 -10.46 -4.87
C ASP A 27 -8.86 -9.37 -4.45
N ASP A 28 -8.84 -8.99 -3.18
CA ASP A 28 -9.73 -7.93 -2.67
C ASP A 28 -9.16 -6.53 -2.92
N TYR A 29 -7.89 -6.42 -3.28
CA TYR A 29 -7.22 -5.14 -3.45
C TYR A 29 -7.41 -4.56 -4.83
N GLN A 30 -7.49 -3.24 -4.88
CA GLN A 30 -7.62 -2.48 -6.12
C GLN A 30 -6.33 -1.69 -6.36
N LEU A 31 -5.82 -1.73 -7.59
CA LEU A 31 -4.65 -0.96 -7.98
C LEU A 31 -5.04 0.52 -8.09
N LYS A 32 -4.39 1.37 -7.31
CA LYS A 32 -4.67 2.81 -7.27
C LYS A 32 -3.57 3.67 -7.85
N TYR A 33 -2.37 3.13 -8.01
CA TYR A 33 -1.25 3.88 -8.56
C TYR A 33 -0.25 2.94 -9.20
N THR A 34 0.28 3.36 -10.34
CA THR A 34 1.44 2.72 -10.99
C THR A 34 2.38 3.81 -11.44
N GLY A 35 3.64 3.72 -11.07
CA GLY A 35 4.62 4.72 -11.46
C GLY A 35 6.03 4.31 -11.09
N GLU A 36 6.88 5.31 -10.92
CA GLU A 36 8.29 5.13 -10.61
C GLU A 36 8.67 5.92 -9.37
N THR A 37 9.70 5.45 -8.68
CA THR A 37 10.25 6.17 -7.54
C THR A 37 11.76 5.99 -7.50
N ASP A 38 12.47 7.00 -6.98
CA ASP A 38 13.90 6.95 -6.76
C ASP A 38 14.26 6.44 -5.38
N THR A 39 13.30 6.40 -4.47
CA THR A 39 13.54 5.97 -3.10
C THR A 39 13.09 4.54 -2.88
N TRP A 40 13.87 3.80 -2.09
CA TRP A 40 13.50 2.48 -1.61
C TRP A 40 12.95 2.53 -0.18
N LYS A 41 12.89 3.72 0.42
CA LYS A 41 12.41 3.90 1.79
C LYS A 41 10.89 4.00 1.80
N LEU A 42 10.24 3.04 2.42
CA LEU A 42 8.78 2.99 2.48
C LEU A 42 8.18 4.21 3.20
N ASP A 43 8.87 4.74 4.21
CA ASP A 43 8.40 5.94 4.90
C ASP A 43 8.34 7.16 3.98
N ASP A 44 9.31 7.30 3.06
CA ASP A 44 9.29 8.40 2.09
C ASP A 44 8.11 8.27 1.15
N ILE A 45 7.82 7.04 0.71
CA ILE A 45 6.67 6.75 -0.15
C ILE A 45 5.38 7.03 0.60
N TYR A 46 5.28 6.56 1.84
CA TYR A 46 4.11 6.80 2.68
C TYR A 46 3.83 8.30 2.82
N TYR A 47 4.88 9.09 3.11
CA TYR A 47 4.75 10.52 3.26
C TYR A 47 4.29 11.19 1.97
N ARG A 48 4.89 10.81 0.83
CA ARG A 48 4.56 11.38 -0.48
C ARG A 48 3.07 11.23 -0.79
N PHE A 49 2.49 10.08 -0.46
CA PHE A 49 1.11 9.76 -0.80
C PHE A 49 0.10 10.21 0.26
N GLN A 50 0.53 11.04 1.21
CA GLN A 50 -0.38 11.78 2.09
C GLN A 50 -0.93 13.03 1.39
N PHE A 51 -0.33 13.42 0.28
CA PHE A 51 -0.69 14.60 -0.51
C PHE A 51 -1.16 14.17 -1.89
N PRO A 52 -1.87 15.05 -2.63
CA PRO A 52 -2.27 14.72 -4.00
C PRO A 52 -1.06 14.35 -4.86
N VAL A 53 -1.18 13.22 -5.56
CA VAL A 53 -0.16 12.74 -6.51
C VAL A 53 -0.86 12.45 -7.82
N ASP A 54 -0.30 12.95 -8.93
CA ASP A 54 -0.87 12.72 -10.25
C ASP A 54 -0.96 11.22 -10.54
N GLY A 55 -2.14 10.79 -10.99
CA GLY A 55 -2.38 9.39 -11.32
C GLY A 55 -2.75 8.51 -10.11
N PHE A 56 -2.72 9.05 -8.91
CA PHE A 56 -3.15 8.31 -7.72
C PHE A 56 -4.66 8.50 -7.54
N LYS A 57 -5.39 7.39 -7.60
CA LYS A 57 -6.86 7.41 -7.63
C LYS A 57 -7.51 6.99 -6.33
N GLY A 58 -6.73 6.83 -5.27
CA GLY A 58 -7.22 6.39 -3.98
C GLY A 58 -7.22 7.48 -2.93
N HIS A 59 -7.52 7.06 -1.71
CA HIS A 59 -7.38 7.92 -0.52
C HIS A 59 -5.92 7.98 -0.09
N SER A 60 -5.59 8.90 0.81
CA SER A 60 -4.24 8.99 1.38
C SER A 60 -3.79 7.62 1.87
N LEU A 61 -2.51 7.31 1.64
CA LEU A 61 -1.94 6.02 2.03
C LEU A 61 -2.14 5.80 3.53
N SER A 62 -2.66 4.64 3.89
CA SER A 62 -3.12 4.35 5.25
C SER A 62 -2.82 2.91 5.63
N VAL A 63 -3.00 2.61 6.91
CA VAL A 63 -2.92 1.22 7.40
C VAL A 63 -3.85 0.34 6.58
N SER A 64 -3.42 -0.84 6.26
CA SER A 64 -4.02 -1.87 5.40
C SER A 64 -3.70 -1.74 3.91
N ASP A 65 -3.17 -0.62 3.45
CA ASP A 65 -2.77 -0.47 2.06
C ASP A 65 -1.53 -1.32 1.77
N ILE A 66 -1.27 -1.56 0.48
CA ILE A 66 -0.09 -2.32 0.06
C ILE A 66 0.76 -1.43 -0.85
N ILE A 67 2.05 -1.34 -0.52
CA ILE A 67 3.06 -0.70 -1.36
C ILE A 67 3.86 -1.80 -2.03
N GLU A 68 3.85 -1.84 -3.35
CA GLU A 68 4.68 -2.76 -4.11
C GLU A 68 5.87 -2.00 -4.69
N LEU A 69 7.06 -2.39 -4.30
CA LEU A 69 8.30 -1.77 -4.73
C LEU A 69 9.14 -2.81 -5.44
N ASN A 70 9.38 -2.61 -6.73
CA ASN A 70 10.10 -3.58 -7.57
C ASN A 70 9.58 -5.01 -7.44
N GLY A 71 8.26 -5.17 -7.41
CA GLY A 71 7.62 -6.49 -7.34
C GLY A 71 7.48 -7.05 -5.94
N THR A 72 8.01 -6.39 -4.92
CA THR A 72 7.86 -6.84 -3.53
C THR A 72 6.75 -6.05 -2.85
N LYS A 73 5.78 -6.74 -2.31
CA LYS A 73 4.62 -6.12 -1.66
C LYS A 73 4.85 -5.97 -0.16
N HIS A 74 4.46 -4.82 0.35
CA HIS A 74 4.57 -4.48 1.77
C HIS A 74 3.21 -4.01 2.27
N TYR A 75 2.72 -4.63 3.33
CA TYR A 75 1.48 -4.21 3.99
C TYR A 75 1.80 -3.06 4.93
N VAL A 76 1.03 -1.98 4.84
CA VAL A 76 1.18 -0.85 5.75
C VAL A 76 0.53 -1.20 7.07
N ASP A 77 1.33 -1.36 8.11
CA ASP A 77 0.86 -1.74 9.44
C ASP A 77 0.67 -0.50 10.31
N ALA A 78 0.12 -0.70 11.50
CA ALA A 78 -0.04 0.38 12.48
C ALA A 78 1.32 0.98 12.86
N ILE A 79 2.36 0.16 12.92
CA ILE A 79 3.74 0.60 13.12
C ILE A 79 4.59 -0.14 12.10
N GLY A 80 5.17 0.63 11.16
CA GLY A 80 6.04 0.07 10.14
C GLY A 80 5.31 -0.71 9.05
N TYR A 81 5.98 -1.69 8.47
CA TYR A 81 5.49 -2.41 7.29
C TYR A 81 5.78 -3.89 7.43
N VAL A 82 4.90 -4.70 6.85
CA VAL A 82 5.09 -6.16 6.83
C VAL A 82 5.32 -6.60 5.40
N LYS A 83 6.50 -7.16 5.13
CA LYS A 83 6.79 -7.70 3.81
C LYS A 83 5.94 -8.95 3.58
N LEU A 84 5.18 -8.94 2.50
CA LEU A 84 4.34 -10.07 2.14
C LEU A 84 5.16 -11.05 1.31
N THR A 85 5.07 -12.32 1.65
CA THR A 85 5.70 -13.39 0.90
C THR A 85 4.61 -14.20 0.22
N ASP A 86 4.84 -14.54 -1.03
CA ASP A 86 3.91 -15.35 -1.79
C ASP A 86 4.03 -16.83 -1.43
#